data_007ed5ca4d151b67ff0946038a147691
#
_entry.id   007ed5ca4d151b67ff0946038a147691
#
_cell.length_a   1.000
_cell.length_b   1.000
_cell.length_c   1.000
_cell.angle_alpha   90.00
_cell.angle_beta   90.00
_cell.angle_gamma   90.00
#
_symmetry.space_group_name_H-M   'P 1'
#
loop_
_entity.id
_entity.type
_entity.pdbx_description
1 polymer ?
#
loop_
_entity_poly.entity_id
_entity_poly.type
_entity_poly.pdbx_seq_one_letter_code
_entity_poly.pdbx_strand_id
1 'polypeptide(L)'
;NNTSRQKEIEECLHKNLDNNFISKIYLVTERDYTNKEMGIINNNNKTKIIQINIGKRMKYSDAFDIVEQNNLNGYIIISNSDIFFDNTLSNLYTSGLSQIKMVYSQLRFEYTDSDLSNCKIFGPRGDSQDTWIYHTNFNVSRQHRSVFKFRLGIPACDNHINYVFAILGYKVHNEPY
;
A
#
# COMPACT_ATOMS: atom_id res chain seq x y z
N ASN A 1 -9.37 -17.71 -11.99
CA ASN A 1 -8.48 -17.91 -13.14
C ASN A 1 -7.17 -17.18 -12.90
N ASN A 2 -6.07 -17.88 -12.68
CA ASN A 2 -4.78 -17.29 -12.26
C ASN A 2 -4.28 -16.20 -13.24
N THR A 3 -4.59 -16.35 -14.53
CA THR A 3 -4.13 -15.45 -15.61
C THR A 3 -4.80 -14.06 -15.57
N SER A 4 -6.06 -13.98 -15.16
CA SER A 4 -6.78 -12.70 -15.05
C SER A 4 -6.22 -11.88 -13.87
N ARG A 5 -6.02 -12.54 -12.72
CA ARG A 5 -5.46 -11.90 -11.52
C ARG A 5 -4.04 -11.42 -11.72
N GLN A 6 -3.22 -12.20 -12.45
CA GLN A 6 -1.86 -11.80 -12.77
C GLN A 6 -1.84 -10.51 -13.62
N LYS A 7 -2.69 -10.42 -14.65
CA LYS A 7 -2.80 -9.21 -15.49
C LYS A 7 -3.24 -7.98 -14.69
N GLU A 8 -4.19 -8.15 -13.78
CA GLU A 8 -4.64 -7.08 -12.89
C GLU A 8 -3.49 -6.53 -12.04
N ILE A 9 -2.70 -7.40 -11.40
CA ILE A 9 -1.54 -7.01 -10.60
C ILE A 9 -0.48 -6.31 -11.46
N GLU A 10 -0.20 -6.82 -12.66
CA GLU A 10 0.74 -6.20 -13.60
C GLU A 10 0.26 -4.81 -14.02
N GLU A 11 -1.01 -4.63 -14.35
CA GLU A 11 -1.59 -3.33 -14.70
C GLU A 11 -1.48 -2.34 -13.54
N CYS A 12 -1.83 -2.74 -12.34
CA CYS A 12 -1.70 -1.89 -11.14
C CYS A 12 -0.25 -1.48 -10.89
N LEU A 13 0.70 -2.42 -11.04
CA LEU A 13 2.12 -2.12 -10.91
C LEU A 13 2.57 -1.08 -11.95
N HIS A 14 2.17 -1.23 -13.22
CA HIS A 14 2.52 -0.27 -14.28
C HIS A 14 1.96 1.13 -14.01
N LYS A 15 0.69 1.24 -13.64
CA LYS A 15 0.07 2.52 -13.29
C LYS A 15 0.79 3.20 -12.12
N ASN A 16 1.18 2.44 -11.11
CA ASN A 16 1.95 2.95 -9.97
C ASN A 16 3.38 3.38 -10.36
N LEU A 17 4.02 2.67 -11.28
CA LEU A 17 5.33 3.06 -11.82
C LEU A 17 5.28 4.39 -12.59
N ASP A 18 4.22 4.60 -13.33
CA ASP A 18 4.02 5.81 -14.14
C ASP A 18 3.53 7.00 -13.30
N ASN A 19 3.08 6.77 -12.06
CA ASN A 19 2.63 7.83 -11.16
C ASN A 19 3.82 8.66 -10.65
N ASN A 20 3.82 9.97 -10.95
CA ASN A 20 4.91 10.89 -10.58
C ASN A 20 5.01 11.17 -9.08
N PHE A 21 3.97 10.92 -8.31
CA PHE A 21 3.96 11.10 -6.85
C PHE A 21 4.51 9.89 -6.10
N ILE A 22 4.76 8.76 -6.79
CA ILE A 22 5.39 7.57 -6.22
C ILE A 22 6.88 7.60 -6.56
N SER A 23 7.72 7.77 -5.56
CA SER A 23 9.18 7.80 -5.74
C SER A 23 9.82 6.42 -5.77
N LYS A 24 9.31 5.47 -4.97
CA LYS A 24 9.80 4.09 -4.85
C LYS A 24 8.66 3.12 -4.60
N ILE A 25 8.78 1.92 -5.13
CA ILE A 25 7.89 0.79 -4.90
C ILE A 25 8.72 -0.36 -4.33
N TYR A 26 8.42 -0.75 -3.11
CA TYR A 26 9.01 -1.90 -2.44
C TYR A 26 8.09 -3.10 -2.65
N LEU A 27 8.46 -3.99 -3.57
CA LEU A 27 7.74 -5.24 -3.81
C LEU A 27 8.22 -6.28 -2.80
N VAL A 28 7.38 -6.52 -1.78
CA VAL A 28 7.66 -7.53 -0.75
C VAL A 28 7.13 -8.88 -1.23
N THR A 29 8.03 -9.80 -1.49
CA THR A 29 7.72 -11.02 -2.23
C THR A 29 8.08 -12.30 -1.45
N GLU A 30 7.42 -13.39 -1.81
CA GLU A 30 7.70 -14.72 -1.25
C GLU A 30 8.87 -15.43 -1.96
N ARG A 31 9.23 -14.98 -3.16
CA ARG A 31 10.36 -15.40 -3.97
C ARG A 31 10.83 -14.28 -4.88
N ASP A 32 11.96 -14.44 -5.52
CA ASP A 32 12.40 -13.51 -6.54
C ASP A 32 11.56 -13.67 -7.82
N TYR A 33 11.13 -12.55 -8.37
CA TYR A 33 10.42 -12.44 -9.64
C TYR A 33 11.31 -11.77 -10.67
N THR A 34 11.36 -12.32 -11.87
CA THR A 34 12.03 -11.69 -13.02
C THR A 34 11.20 -10.50 -13.53
N ASN A 35 11.86 -9.57 -14.23
CA ASN A 35 11.15 -8.46 -14.88
C ASN A 35 10.03 -8.93 -15.82
N LYS A 36 10.23 -10.06 -16.51
CA LYS A 36 9.21 -10.66 -17.38
C LYS A 36 7.99 -11.13 -16.61
N GLU A 37 8.19 -11.76 -15.45
CA GLU A 37 7.09 -12.21 -14.59
C GLU A 37 6.31 -11.03 -13.97
N MET A 38 6.96 -9.87 -13.82
CA MET A 38 6.34 -8.62 -13.36
C MET A 38 5.74 -7.79 -14.51
N GLY A 39 5.76 -8.28 -15.76
CA GLY A 39 5.31 -7.56 -16.93
C GLY A 39 6.24 -6.40 -17.35
N ILE A 40 7.42 -6.23 -16.75
CA ILE A 40 8.32 -5.09 -16.97
C ILE A 40 9.26 -5.39 -18.13
N ILE A 41 8.81 -5.13 -19.36
CA ILE A 41 9.58 -5.49 -20.57
C ILE A 41 10.53 -4.36 -20.98
N ASN A 42 10.07 -3.10 -20.99
CA ASN A 42 10.84 -1.94 -21.45
C ASN A 42 10.53 -0.72 -20.60
N ASN A 43 11.15 -0.61 -19.41
CA ASN A 43 10.72 0.46 -18.54
C ASN A 43 11.88 1.32 -18.04
N ASN A 44 11.88 2.59 -18.42
CA ASN A 44 12.75 3.63 -17.87
C ASN A 44 12.52 3.81 -16.35
N ASN A 45 11.38 3.33 -15.83
CA ASN A 45 10.98 3.43 -14.42
C ASN A 45 11.45 2.26 -13.55
N LYS A 46 12.27 1.31 -14.07
CA LYS A 46 12.86 0.21 -13.28
C LYS A 46 13.57 0.67 -12.00
N THR A 47 14.12 1.88 -12.02
CA THR A 47 14.80 2.49 -10.86
C THR A 47 13.88 2.77 -9.69
N LYS A 48 12.54 2.78 -9.90
CA LYS A 48 11.56 2.94 -8.82
C LYS A 48 11.31 1.63 -8.05
N ILE A 49 11.55 0.46 -8.63
CA ILE A 49 11.25 -0.84 -8.03
C ILE A 49 12.43 -1.34 -7.21
N ILE A 50 12.13 -1.74 -5.98
CA ILE A 50 13.04 -2.48 -5.11
C ILE A 50 12.30 -3.75 -4.69
N GLN A 51 12.77 -4.91 -5.15
CA GLN A 51 12.21 -6.18 -4.75
C GLN A 51 12.88 -6.67 -3.46
N ILE A 52 12.06 -7.03 -2.47
CA ILE A 52 12.52 -7.59 -1.20
C ILE A 52 11.89 -8.97 -1.02
N ASN A 53 12.70 -10.00 -1.26
CA ASN A 53 12.30 -11.37 -1.03
C ASN A 53 12.41 -11.71 0.46
N ILE A 54 11.28 -11.96 1.11
CA ILE A 54 11.21 -12.35 2.52
C ILE A 54 10.90 -13.85 2.72
N GLY A 55 10.76 -14.61 1.63
CA GLY A 55 10.54 -16.06 1.63
C GLY A 55 9.22 -16.53 2.24
N LYS A 56 8.28 -15.62 2.46
CA LYS A 56 6.99 -15.90 3.12
C LYS A 56 5.96 -14.82 2.76
N ARG A 57 4.70 -15.09 3.03
CA ARG A 57 3.65 -14.07 2.92
C ARG A 57 3.88 -12.94 3.92
N MET A 58 3.85 -11.71 3.43
CA MET A 58 4.09 -10.50 4.20
C MET A 58 3.12 -10.34 5.38
N LYS A 59 3.66 -9.94 6.52
CA LYS A 59 2.92 -9.42 7.68
C LYS A 59 3.05 -7.89 7.72
N TYR A 60 2.12 -7.22 8.37
CA TYR A 60 2.22 -5.76 8.53
C TYR A 60 3.49 -5.35 9.30
N SER A 61 3.96 -6.16 10.26
CA SER A 61 5.25 -5.92 10.94
C SER A 61 6.43 -5.85 9.98
N ASP A 62 6.42 -6.68 8.92
CA ASP A 62 7.51 -6.73 7.94
C ASP A 62 7.59 -5.38 7.17
N ALA A 63 6.45 -4.71 6.91
CA ALA A 63 6.45 -3.38 6.28
C ALA A 63 7.15 -2.33 7.15
N PHE A 64 6.85 -2.29 8.45
CA PHE A 64 7.50 -1.34 9.36
C PHE A 64 8.99 -1.64 9.55
N ASP A 65 9.40 -2.92 9.50
CA ASP A 65 10.80 -3.32 9.52
C ASP A 65 11.53 -2.84 8.26
N ILE A 66 10.92 -2.97 7.08
CA ILE A 66 11.46 -2.49 5.81
C ILE A 66 11.64 -0.96 5.83
N VAL A 67 10.65 -0.22 6.32
CA VAL A 67 10.73 1.25 6.45
C VAL A 67 11.96 1.66 7.27
N GLU A 68 12.19 1.01 8.41
CA GLU A 68 13.33 1.32 9.27
C GLU A 68 14.66 0.87 8.67
N GLN A 69 14.75 -0.37 8.19
CA GLN A 69 15.99 -0.95 7.63
C GLN A 69 16.50 -0.16 6.42
N ASN A 70 15.60 0.44 5.65
CA ASN A 70 15.93 1.24 4.47
C ASN A 70 15.97 2.74 4.76
N ASN A 71 15.83 3.15 6.02
CA ASN A 71 15.82 4.56 6.45
C ASN A 71 14.84 5.41 5.61
N LEU A 72 13.65 4.88 5.33
CA LEU A 72 12.67 5.58 4.52
C LEU A 72 12.13 6.79 5.27
N ASN A 73 11.93 7.88 4.53
CA ASN A 73 11.39 9.12 5.08
C ASN A 73 10.30 9.67 4.18
N GLY A 74 9.23 10.19 4.78
CA GLY A 74 8.08 10.76 4.09
C GLY A 74 6.82 9.93 4.24
N TYR A 75 5.97 9.97 3.22
CA TYR A 75 4.71 9.23 3.19
C TYR A 75 4.95 7.77 2.83
N ILE A 76 4.42 6.87 3.63
CA ILE A 76 4.48 5.43 3.42
C ILE A 76 3.08 4.93 3.09
N ILE A 77 3.00 4.13 2.04
CA ILE A 77 1.77 3.48 1.60
C ILE A 77 1.97 1.97 1.72
N ILE A 78 1.16 1.31 2.52
CA ILE A 78 1.04 -0.15 2.56
C ILE A 78 -0.22 -0.50 1.81
N SER A 79 -0.13 -1.32 0.77
CA SER A 79 -1.26 -1.61 -0.10
C SER A 79 -1.25 -3.05 -0.60
N ASN A 80 -2.42 -3.56 -0.96
CA ASN A 80 -2.54 -4.77 -1.76
C ASN A 80 -1.94 -4.55 -3.15
N SER A 81 -1.46 -5.62 -3.78
CA SER A 81 -0.76 -5.55 -5.07
C SER A 81 -1.66 -5.24 -6.28
N ASP A 82 -2.96 -5.34 -6.10
CA ASP A 82 -4.02 -5.07 -7.08
C ASP A 82 -4.62 -3.66 -6.95
N ILE A 83 -3.93 -2.77 -6.26
CA ILE A 83 -4.31 -1.37 -6.09
C ILE A 83 -3.32 -0.48 -6.84
N PHE A 84 -3.85 0.51 -7.55
CA PHE A 84 -3.07 1.62 -8.10
C PHE A 84 -3.61 2.95 -7.61
N PHE A 85 -2.78 3.98 -7.73
CA PHE A 85 -3.07 5.33 -7.27
C PHE A 85 -3.04 6.29 -8.45
N ASP A 86 -3.90 7.27 -8.41
CA ASP A 86 -3.93 8.37 -9.38
C ASP A 86 -3.21 9.63 -8.84
N ASN A 87 -3.39 10.75 -9.53
CA ASN A 87 -2.73 12.01 -9.18
C ASN A 87 -3.27 12.65 -7.89
N THR A 88 -4.37 12.14 -7.32
CA THR A 88 -4.89 12.59 -6.01
C THR A 88 -3.93 12.30 -4.86
N LEU A 89 -2.90 11.45 -5.07
CA LEU A 89 -1.79 11.31 -4.12
C LEU A 89 -1.11 12.65 -3.77
N SER A 90 -1.20 13.65 -4.64
CA SER A 90 -0.70 15.01 -4.34
C SER A 90 -1.37 15.62 -3.10
N ASN A 91 -2.59 15.22 -2.77
CA ASN A 91 -3.32 15.71 -1.59
C ASN A 91 -2.65 15.30 -0.26
N LEU A 92 -1.77 14.29 -0.29
CA LEU A 92 -0.99 13.91 0.90
C LEU A 92 -0.14 15.07 1.43
N TYR A 93 0.34 15.96 0.56
CA TYR A 93 1.17 17.11 0.98
C TYR A 93 0.41 18.11 1.87
N THR A 94 -0.92 18.15 1.77
CA THR A 94 -1.81 19.02 2.57
C THR A 94 -2.63 18.25 3.60
N SER A 95 -2.45 16.93 3.70
CA SER A 95 -3.28 16.04 4.52
C SER A 95 -3.07 16.17 6.04
N GLY A 96 -1.98 16.82 6.48
CA GLY A 96 -1.61 16.88 7.89
C GLY A 96 -0.95 15.60 8.44
N LEU A 97 -0.79 14.52 7.65
CA LEU A 97 -0.18 13.26 8.09
C LEU A 97 1.25 13.41 8.62
N SER A 98 1.99 14.42 8.16
CA SER A 98 3.34 14.73 8.66
C SER A 98 3.35 15.42 10.04
N GLN A 99 2.21 15.92 10.49
CA GLN A 99 2.07 16.73 11.71
C GLN A 99 1.24 16.04 12.79
N ILE A 100 0.38 15.09 12.41
CA ILE A 100 -0.57 14.43 13.30
C ILE A 100 -0.34 12.91 13.24
N LYS A 101 -0.36 12.26 14.40
CA LYS A 101 -0.29 10.79 14.50
C LYS A 101 -1.58 10.17 13.96
N MET A 102 -1.61 9.96 12.66
CA MET A 102 -2.79 9.55 11.92
C MET A 102 -2.42 8.54 10.82
N VAL A 103 -3.38 7.71 10.45
CA VAL A 103 -3.32 6.82 9.30
C VAL A 103 -4.59 6.96 8.47
N TYR A 104 -4.45 7.12 7.18
CA TYR A 104 -5.55 6.93 6.24
C TYR A 104 -5.67 5.44 5.92
N SER A 105 -6.83 4.87 6.18
CA SER A 105 -7.19 3.49 5.89
C SER A 105 -8.28 3.53 4.82
N GLN A 106 -7.88 3.35 3.56
CA GLN A 106 -8.69 3.73 2.42
C GLN A 106 -9.48 2.56 1.83
N LEU A 107 -10.77 2.81 1.57
CA LEU A 107 -11.56 2.02 0.64
C LEU A 107 -11.06 2.24 -0.78
N ARG A 108 -11.23 1.23 -1.63
CA ARG A 108 -10.93 1.32 -3.05
C ARG A 108 -12.11 1.84 -3.86
N PHE A 109 -11.82 2.35 -5.04
CA PHE A 109 -12.77 2.45 -6.14
C PHE A 109 -12.65 1.20 -7.01
N GLU A 110 -13.79 0.66 -7.43
CA GLU A 110 -13.81 -0.44 -8.40
C GLU A 110 -13.50 0.10 -9.79
N TYR A 111 -12.45 -0.43 -10.38
CA TYR A 111 -11.96 -0.07 -11.71
C TYR A 111 -12.36 -1.16 -12.70
N THR A 112 -13.12 -0.79 -13.73
CA THR A 112 -13.65 -1.73 -14.73
C THR A 112 -13.13 -1.51 -16.13
N ASP A 113 -12.66 -0.30 -16.43
CA ASP A 113 -12.13 0.09 -17.74
C ASP A 113 -11.07 1.20 -17.61
N SER A 114 -10.62 1.75 -18.75
CA SER A 114 -9.61 2.80 -18.77
C SER A 114 -10.11 4.17 -18.32
N ASP A 115 -11.42 4.35 -18.14
CA ASP A 115 -12.02 5.62 -17.75
C ASP A 115 -12.23 5.70 -16.24
N LEU A 116 -11.36 6.41 -15.55
CA LEU A 116 -11.44 6.62 -14.09
C LEU A 116 -12.70 7.39 -13.66
N SER A 117 -13.33 8.15 -14.57
CA SER A 117 -14.55 8.92 -14.24
C SER A 117 -15.76 8.03 -13.91
N ASN A 118 -15.74 6.77 -14.37
CA ASN A 118 -16.79 5.80 -14.15
C ASN A 118 -16.55 4.89 -12.93
N CYS A 119 -15.43 5.08 -12.21
CA CYS A 119 -15.12 4.30 -11.03
C CYS A 119 -16.13 4.55 -9.91
N LYS A 120 -16.56 3.48 -9.25
CA LYS A 120 -17.48 3.54 -8.11
C LYS A 120 -16.76 3.10 -6.85
N ILE A 121 -16.98 3.84 -5.76
CA ILE A 121 -16.45 3.42 -4.47
C ILE A 121 -17.03 2.07 -4.07
N PHE A 122 -16.18 1.20 -3.54
CA PHE A 122 -16.60 -0.06 -2.91
C PHE A 122 -17.20 0.22 -1.52
N GLY A 123 -18.38 0.78 -1.51
CA GLY A 123 -19.00 1.23 -0.26
C GLY A 123 -20.27 2.04 -0.48
N PRO A 124 -20.68 2.81 0.54
CA PRO A 124 -19.95 3.13 1.78
C PRO A 124 -19.94 1.97 2.79
N ARG A 125 -18.77 1.69 3.37
CA ARG A 125 -18.59 0.67 4.41
C ARG A 125 -17.38 0.98 5.30
N GLY A 126 -17.39 0.49 6.53
CA GLY A 126 -16.31 0.71 7.51
C GLY A 126 -15.22 -0.37 7.52
N ASP A 127 -15.36 -1.39 6.68
CA ASP A 127 -14.46 -2.52 6.50
C ASP A 127 -13.98 -2.63 5.05
N SER A 128 -13.12 -3.59 4.72
CA SER A 128 -12.58 -3.84 3.38
C SER A 128 -11.64 -2.76 2.86
N GLN A 129 -10.81 -2.19 3.71
CA GLN A 129 -9.74 -1.31 3.27
C GLN A 129 -8.61 -2.12 2.64
N ASP A 130 -8.01 -1.56 1.60
CA ASP A 130 -6.94 -2.18 0.82
C ASP A 130 -5.63 -1.39 0.89
N THR A 131 -5.64 -0.21 1.54
CA THR A 131 -4.50 0.71 1.61
C THR A 131 -4.43 1.43 2.95
N TRP A 132 -3.22 1.56 3.49
CA TRP A 132 -2.91 2.31 4.71
C TRP A 132 -1.78 3.29 4.45
N ILE A 133 -2.05 4.59 4.70
CA ILE A 133 -1.11 5.68 4.42
C ILE A 133 -0.78 6.41 5.71
N TYR A 134 0.50 6.55 6.02
CA TYR A 134 0.98 7.29 7.19
C TYR A 134 2.28 8.03 6.86
N HIS A 135 2.73 8.92 7.76
CA HIS A 135 4.01 9.59 7.63
C HIS A 135 5.05 9.03 8.62
N THR A 136 6.31 8.93 8.21
CA THR A 136 7.39 8.33 9.02
C THR A 136 7.69 9.10 10.30
N ASN A 137 7.29 10.37 10.44
CA ASN A 137 7.33 11.10 11.72
C ASN A 137 6.58 10.37 12.83
N PHE A 138 5.62 9.52 12.47
CA PHE A 138 4.83 8.70 13.37
C PHE A 138 4.94 7.21 13.03
N ASN A 139 6.18 6.75 12.73
CA ASN A 139 6.40 5.35 12.44
C ASN A 139 6.12 4.46 13.66
N VAL A 140 5.70 3.22 13.40
CA VAL A 140 5.46 2.22 14.45
C VAL A 140 6.80 1.84 15.08
N SER A 141 6.93 2.11 16.39
CA SER A 141 8.15 1.80 17.13
C SER A 141 8.38 0.29 17.23
N ARG A 142 9.65 -0.14 17.36
CA ARG A 142 10.03 -1.57 17.46
C ARG A 142 9.25 -2.33 18.53
N GLN A 143 9.05 -1.73 19.70
CA GLN A 143 8.33 -2.36 20.82
C GLN A 143 6.86 -2.68 20.49
N HIS A 144 6.24 -1.93 19.56
CA HIS A 144 4.85 -2.12 19.16
C HIS A 144 4.67 -3.02 17.92
N ARG A 145 5.75 -3.42 17.23
CA ARG A 145 5.63 -4.24 16.01
C ARG A 145 5.11 -5.64 16.25
N SER A 146 5.26 -6.14 17.46
CA SER A 146 4.75 -7.48 17.81
C SER A 146 3.25 -7.63 17.61
N VAL A 147 2.47 -6.56 17.81
CA VAL A 147 1.01 -6.58 17.61
C VAL A 147 0.59 -6.53 16.14
N PHE A 148 1.52 -6.26 15.20
CA PHE A 148 1.30 -6.28 13.75
C PHE A 148 1.74 -7.59 13.09
N LYS A 149 2.02 -8.67 13.84
CA LYS A 149 2.49 -9.97 13.31
C LYS A 149 1.38 -10.82 12.68
N PHE A 150 0.45 -10.20 11.98
CA PHE A 150 -0.58 -10.87 11.18
C PHE A 150 -0.41 -10.53 9.70
N ARG A 151 -0.95 -11.41 8.82
CA ARG A 151 -0.70 -11.35 7.38
C ARG A 151 -1.57 -10.30 6.69
N LEU A 152 -1.00 -9.62 5.71
CA LEU A 152 -1.73 -8.80 4.76
C LEU A 152 -2.58 -9.69 3.83
N GLY A 153 -3.77 -9.21 3.45
CA GLY A 153 -4.65 -9.88 2.47
C GLY A 153 -5.24 -11.22 2.94
N ILE A 154 -5.46 -11.38 4.24
CA ILE A 154 -6.31 -12.43 4.80
C ILE A 154 -7.63 -11.83 5.30
N PRO A 155 -8.73 -12.59 5.38
CA PRO A 155 -10.01 -12.07 5.89
C PRO A 155 -9.85 -11.35 7.23
N ALA A 156 -10.50 -10.19 7.37
CA ALA A 156 -10.51 -9.32 8.56
C ALA A 156 -9.16 -8.69 8.95
N CYS A 157 -8.11 -8.79 8.12
CA CYS A 157 -6.84 -8.14 8.41
C CYS A 157 -6.94 -6.61 8.40
N ASP A 158 -7.81 -6.06 7.56
CA ASP A 158 -8.16 -4.66 7.43
C ASP A 158 -8.77 -4.08 8.72
N ASN A 159 -9.77 -4.75 9.27
CA ASN A 159 -10.35 -4.37 10.55
C ASN A 159 -9.34 -4.49 11.69
N HIS A 160 -8.53 -5.56 11.67
CA HIS A 160 -7.54 -5.79 12.71
C HIS A 160 -6.45 -4.73 12.73
N ILE A 161 -5.90 -4.35 11.57
CA ILE A 161 -4.87 -3.31 11.52
C ILE A 161 -5.42 -1.94 11.96
N ASN A 162 -6.65 -1.60 11.57
CA ASN A 162 -7.30 -0.36 11.99
C ASN A 162 -7.48 -0.31 13.52
N TYR A 163 -7.92 -1.42 14.11
CA TYR A 163 -8.02 -1.56 15.57
C TYR A 163 -6.65 -1.39 16.25
N VAL A 164 -5.60 -2.04 15.73
CA VAL A 164 -4.25 -1.93 16.30
C VAL A 164 -3.72 -0.50 16.19
N PHE A 165 -3.91 0.19 15.08
CA PHE A 165 -3.55 1.60 14.98
C PHE A 165 -4.29 2.47 16.00
N ALA A 166 -5.59 2.24 16.18
CA ALA A 166 -6.40 3.01 17.13
C ALA A 166 -5.92 2.82 18.59
N ILE A 167 -5.65 1.59 19.04
CA ILE A 167 -5.14 1.34 20.39
C ILE A 167 -3.73 1.88 20.63
N LEU A 168 -2.93 2.05 19.58
CA LEU A 168 -1.62 2.71 19.63
C LEU A 168 -1.72 4.24 19.56
N GLY A 169 -2.92 4.79 19.54
CA GLY A 169 -3.19 6.24 19.59
C GLY A 169 -3.06 6.94 18.25
N TYR A 170 -3.16 6.22 17.13
CA TYR A 170 -3.33 6.84 15.81
C TYR A 170 -4.81 7.22 15.61
N LYS A 171 -5.04 8.37 14.99
CA LYS A 171 -6.35 8.65 14.40
C LYS A 171 -6.44 7.83 13.11
N VAL A 172 -7.50 7.03 12.97
CA VAL A 172 -7.75 6.22 11.77
C VAL A 172 -8.85 6.90 10.97
N HIS A 173 -8.55 7.24 9.73
CA HIS A 173 -9.47 7.92 8.83
C HIS A 173 -9.67 7.12 7.54
N ASN A 174 -10.89 7.12 7.03
CA ASN A 174 -11.26 6.60 5.74
C ASN A 174 -11.80 7.76 4.89
N GLU A 175 -10.93 8.34 4.08
CA GLU A 175 -11.21 9.52 3.24
C GLU A 175 -10.95 9.14 1.77
N PRO A 176 -11.88 8.41 1.14
CA PRO A 176 -11.64 7.87 -0.20
C PRO A 176 -11.78 8.90 -1.34
N TYR A 177 -12.15 10.16 -1.04
CA TYR A 177 -12.38 11.23 -2.01
C TYR A 177 -11.31 12.31 -1.99
#